data_f090b055e286278a13a90d33bf3754b6
#
_entry.id   f090b055e286278a13a90d33bf3754b6
#
_cell.length_a   1.000
_cell.length_b   1.000
_cell.length_c   1.000
_cell.angle_alpha   90.00
_cell.angle_beta   90.00
_cell.angle_gamma   90.00
#
_symmetry.space_group_name_H-M   'P 1'
#
loop_
_entity.id
_entity.type
_entity.pdbx_description
1 polymer ?
#
loop_
_entity_poly.entity_id
_entity_poly.type
_entity_poly.pdbx_seq_one_letter_code
_entity_poly.pdbx_strand_id
1 'polypeptide(L)'
;MAILIGIHPVREALAAGRALDRVLIAKGAGGPRIQEIIDLCRLHKVALRFEGREALDKATGSGGKHQGVVAFGAEKQYSALDAVTSSKLLVALDGVEDPHNLGAILRSAGAVGAGAVIIPERRAVGVTETVAKAAAGALEHVPVVRVVNLSQAFKTLKEEGYWIYGLDERGDREYTEADYAEKSVIVMGAEGHGLHDKIRDACDFLLRIPMEGAVPSLNVSVATGVVLFDWKRQQKGKK
;
A
#
# COMPACT_ATOMS: atom_id res chain seq x y z
N MET A 1 17.93 8.58 3.10
CA MET A 1 17.06 9.74 3.48
C MET A 1 15.92 9.77 2.49
N ALA A 2 14.68 9.62 2.93
CA ALA A 2 13.51 9.65 2.08
C ALA A 2 13.04 11.08 1.82
N ILE A 3 12.50 11.30 0.62
CA ILE A 3 11.88 12.56 0.25
C ILE A 3 10.38 12.30 0.05
N LEU A 4 9.54 13.06 0.71
CA LEU A 4 8.09 13.06 0.51
C LEU A 4 7.70 14.26 -0.35
N ILE A 5 6.99 14.03 -1.45
CA ILE A 5 6.67 15.05 -2.44
C ILE A 5 5.16 15.27 -2.52
N GLY A 6 4.74 16.50 -2.27
CA GLY A 6 3.35 16.93 -2.40
C GLY A 6 2.61 17.07 -1.08
N ILE A 7 1.46 17.74 -1.14
CA ILE A 7 0.67 18.12 0.04
C ILE A 7 0.19 16.90 0.82
N HIS A 8 -0.45 15.93 0.15
CA HIS A 8 -1.04 14.77 0.80
C HIS A 8 -0.02 13.86 1.51
N PRO A 9 1.08 13.40 0.85
CA PRO A 9 2.07 12.56 1.53
C PRO A 9 2.71 13.22 2.73
N VAL A 10 3.01 14.53 2.64
CA VAL A 10 3.62 15.26 3.75
C VAL A 10 2.64 15.45 4.91
N ARG A 11 1.38 15.81 4.62
CA ARG A 11 0.33 15.94 5.63
C ARG A 11 0.12 14.62 6.39
N GLU A 12 -0.07 13.52 5.66
CA GLU A 12 -0.29 12.20 6.29
C GLU A 12 0.91 11.76 7.13
N ALA A 13 2.14 11.97 6.64
CA ALA A 13 3.34 11.67 7.40
C ALA A 13 3.41 12.45 8.73
N LEU A 14 3.09 13.75 8.69
CA LEU A 14 3.05 14.58 9.89
C LEU A 14 1.91 14.16 10.82
N ALA A 15 0.71 13.93 10.31
CA ALA A 15 -0.45 13.49 11.08
C ALA A 15 -0.22 12.13 11.77
N ALA A 16 0.49 11.22 11.10
CA ALA A 16 0.91 9.93 11.65
C ALA A 16 2.09 10.01 12.64
N GLY A 17 2.61 11.22 12.90
CA GLY A 17 3.76 11.41 13.81
C GLY A 17 5.09 10.86 13.28
N ARG A 18 5.22 10.69 11.96
CA ARG A 18 6.47 10.23 11.35
C ARG A 18 7.59 11.23 11.62
N ALA A 19 8.75 10.73 12.04
CA ALA A 19 9.93 11.55 12.24
C ALA A 19 10.40 12.14 10.91
N LEU A 20 10.22 13.44 10.75
CA LEU A 20 10.70 14.22 9.61
C LEU A 20 11.80 15.18 10.09
N ASP A 21 12.85 15.31 9.29
CA ASP A 21 13.96 16.22 9.60
C ASP A 21 13.58 17.67 9.32
N ARG A 22 12.91 17.88 8.18
CA ARG A 22 12.44 19.22 7.75
C ARG A 22 11.35 19.14 6.69
N VAL A 23 10.57 20.21 6.62
CA VAL A 23 9.58 20.46 5.55
C VAL A 23 9.94 21.76 4.83
N LEU A 24 9.93 21.73 3.50
CA LEU A 24 10.06 22.92 2.63
C LEU A 24 8.68 23.27 2.07
N ILE A 25 8.30 24.53 2.18
CA ILE A 25 7.09 25.08 1.55
C ILE A 25 7.53 26.17 0.57
N ALA A 26 6.97 26.15 -0.64
CA ALA A 26 7.26 27.14 -1.65
C ALA A 26 6.75 28.52 -1.19
N LYS A 27 7.57 29.58 -1.34
CA LYS A 27 7.16 30.95 -1.11
C LYS A 27 5.92 31.27 -1.95
N GLY A 28 4.89 31.85 -1.32
CA GLY A 28 3.61 32.11 -1.96
C GLY A 28 2.63 30.92 -2.00
N ALA A 29 3.02 29.72 -1.60
CA ALA A 29 2.06 28.65 -1.38
C ALA A 29 1.21 28.93 -0.14
N GLY A 30 -0.10 28.72 -0.26
CA GLY A 30 -1.06 29.04 0.79
C GLY A 30 -2.34 28.21 0.67
N GLY A 31 -3.30 28.53 1.52
CA GLY A 31 -4.59 27.84 1.60
C GLY A 31 -4.68 26.87 2.78
N PRO A 32 -5.90 26.35 3.06
CA PRO A 32 -6.16 25.56 4.27
C PRO A 32 -5.24 24.36 4.46
N ARG A 33 -4.92 23.66 3.38
CA ARG A 33 -4.05 22.45 3.44
C ARG A 33 -2.60 22.78 3.76
N ILE A 34 -2.10 23.92 3.31
CA ILE A 34 -0.74 24.39 3.64
C ILE A 34 -0.71 24.83 5.10
N GLN A 35 -1.75 25.53 5.56
CA GLN A 35 -1.84 25.94 6.96
C GLN A 35 -1.87 24.71 7.90
N GLU A 36 -2.63 23.66 7.57
CA GLU A 36 -2.63 22.40 8.32
C GLU A 36 -1.23 21.79 8.44
N ILE A 37 -0.45 21.77 7.33
CA ILE A 37 0.95 21.29 7.36
C ILE A 37 1.81 22.15 8.29
N ILE A 38 1.66 23.47 8.25
CA ILE A 38 2.40 24.38 9.12
C ILE A 38 2.10 24.10 10.60
N ASP A 39 0.82 23.88 10.92
CA ASP A 39 0.38 23.61 12.29
C ASP A 39 0.85 22.23 12.77
N LEU A 40 0.81 21.21 11.92
CA LEU A 40 1.38 19.90 12.20
C LEU A 40 2.91 19.96 12.39
N CYS A 41 3.64 20.74 11.59
CA CYS A 41 5.07 20.95 11.79
C CYS A 41 5.36 21.57 13.16
N ARG A 42 4.56 22.53 13.59
CA ARG A 42 4.70 23.14 14.93
C ARG A 42 4.39 22.14 16.04
N LEU A 43 3.31 21.38 15.90
CA LEU A 43 2.90 20.38 16.87
C LEU A 43 4.01 19.31 17.08
N HIS A 44 4.59 18.81 15.99
CA HIS A 44 5.62 17.77 16.02
C HIS A 44 7.06 18.31 16.09
N LYS A 45 7.23 19.63 16.21
CA LYS A 45 8.55 20.32 16.27
C LYS A 45 9.44 20.01 15.07
N VAL A 46 8.84 19.83 13.88
CA VAL A 46 9.56 19.61 12.63
C VAL A 46 10.04 20.96 12.07
N ALA A 47 11.30 21.01 11.65
CA ALA A 47 11.88 22.21 11.07
C ALA A 47 11.15 22.58 9.77
N LEU A 48 10.63 23.83 9.70
CA LEU A 48 9.90 24.36 8.55
C LEU A 48 10.69 25.48 7.89
N ARG A 49 10.81 25.45 6.56
CA ARG A 49 11.44 26.51 5.78
C ARG A 49 10.58 26.92 4.59
N PHE A 50 10.55 28.20 4.28
CA PHE A 50 9.93 28.75 3.08
C PHE A 50 11.00 29.07 2.05
N GLU A 51 10.97 28.38 0.91
CA GLU A 51 11.98 28.45 -0.14
C GLU A 51 11.36 28.83 -1.50
N GLY A 52 12.19 29.28 -2.43
CA GLY A 52 11.75 29.46 -3.82
C GLY A 52 11.37 28.11 -4.46
N ARG A 53 10.45 28.11 -5.43
CA ARG A 53 10.04 26.90 -6.16
C ARG A 53 11.22 26.13 -6.75
N GLU A 54 12.19 26.84 -7.28
CA GLU A 54 13.42 26.27 -7.85
C GLU A 54 14.21 25.39 -6.84
N ALA A 55 14.21 25.80 -5.56
CA ALA A 55 14.87 25.02 -4.51
C ALA A 55 14.13 23.69 -4.26
N LEU A 56 12.80 23.67 -4.32
CA LEU A 56 12.00 22.47 -4.20
C LEU A 56 12.18 21.57 -5.46
N ASP A 57 12.17 22.15 -6.66
CA ASP A 57 12.41 21.45 -7.91
C ASP A 57 13.79 20.76 -7.91
N LYS A 58 14.83 21.49 -7.49
CA LYS A 58 16.18 20.95 -7.35
C LYS A 58 16.26 19.81 -6.34
N ALA A 59 15.55 19.94 -5.23
CA ALA A 59 15.53 18.94 -4.18
C ALA A 59 14.84 17.65 -4.60
N THR A 60 13.84 17.73 -5.49
CA THR A 60 13.01 16.59 -5.93
C THR A 60 13.41 16.03 -7.30
N GLY A 61 14.22 16.73 -8.07
CA GLY A 61 14.53 16.36 -9.46
C GLY A 61 13.29 16.32 -10.37
N SER A 62 12.17 16.81 -9.93
CA SER A 62 10.86 16.63 -10.58
C SER A 62 10.17 17.96 -10.85
N GLY A 63 10.55 18.67 -11.92
CA GLY A 63 9.95 19.97 -12.27
C GLY A 63 8.47 20.12 -11.93
N GLY A 64 8.14 20.85 -10.90
CA GLY A 64 6.80 21.33 -10.57
C GLY A 64 5.78 20.35 -9.99
N LYS A 65 6.09 19.07 -9.85
CA LYS A 65 5.14 18.03 -9.36
C LYS A 65 4.95 18.02 -7.82
N HIS A 66 5.71 18.84 -7.09
CA HIS A 66 5.69 18.86 -5.61
C HIS A 66 4.53 19.63 -4.98
N GLN A 67 3.67 20.27 -5.77
CA GLN A 67 2.52 21.06 -5.26
C GLN A 67 2.91 22.13 -4.23
N GLY A 68 4.17 22.58 -4.23
CA GLY A 68 4.68 23.57 -3.29
C GLY A 68 5.10 23.01 -1.92
N VAL A 69 5.16 21.69 -1.73
CA VAL A 69 5.55 21.06 -0.45
C VAL A 69 6.48 19.88 -0.69
N VAL A 70 7.58 19.83 0.08
CA VAL A 70 8.53 18.73 0.11
C VAL A 70 8.96 18.49 1.56
N ALA A 71 9.05 17.24 2.00
CA ALA A 71 9.58 16.89 3.30
C ALA A 71 10.74 15.89 3.19
N PHE A 72 11.64 15.93 4.15
CA PHE A 72 12.79 15.05 4.28
C PHE A 72 12.72 14.33 5.61
N GLY A 73 13.07 13.04 5.63
CA GLY A 73 13.06 12.26 6.86
C GLY A 73 13.69 10.87 6.66
N ALA A 74 13.56 10.03 7.67
CA ALA A 74 13.99 8.66 7.59
C ALA A 74 13.18 7.87 6.56
N GLU A 75 13.81 6.88 5.93
CA GLU A 75 13.09 5.92 5.09
C GLU A 75 12.08 5.15 5.95
N LYS A 76 10.92 4.88 5.36
CA LYS A 76 9.94 4.06 6.04
C LYS A 76 10.45 2.63 6.14
N GLN A 77 10.56 2.14 7.36
CA GLN A 77 11.02 0.78 7.60
C GLN A 77 9.89 -0.22 7.30
N TYR A 78 10.29 -1.40 6.84
CA TYR A 78 9.40 -2.54 6.74
C TYR A 78 9.05 -3.07 8.13
N SER A 79 7.81 -3.47 8.31
CA SER A 79 7.35 -4.10 9.55
C SER A 79 7.70 -5.59 9.56
N ALA A 80 7.85 -6.15 10.73
CA ALA A 80 7.96 -7.59 10.90
C ALA A 80 6.60 -8.27 10.73
N LEU A 81 6.58 -9.52 10.29
CA LEU A 81 5.34 -10.27 10.03
C LEU A 81 4.51 -10.47 11.30
N ASP A 82 5.15 -10.77 12.42
CA ASP A 82 4.52 -10.96 13.73
C ASP A 82 3.80 -9.72 14.24
N ALA A 83 4.32 -8.53 13.92
CA ALA A 83 3.70 -7.26 14.32
C ALA A 83 2.30 -7.01 13.70
N VAL A 84 1.92 -7.77 12.66
CA VAL A 84 0.66 -7.56 11.92
C VAL A 84 -0.34 -8.72 12.07
N THR A 85 -0.01 -9.78 12.80
CA THR A 85 -0.84 -11.00 12.95
C THR A 85 -2.10 -10.81 13.80
N SER A 86 -2.28 -9.67 14.46
CA SER A 86 -3.53 -9.29 15.13
C SER A 86 -4.60 -8.75 14.19
N SER A 87 -4.26 -8.45 12.94
CA SER A 87 -5.16 -7.85 11.95
C SER A 87 -6.10 -8.89 11.33
N LYS A 88 -7.30 -8.48 10.93
CA LYS A 88 -8.27 -9.36 10.28
C LYS A 88 -7.99 -9.58 8.79
N LEU A 89 -7.39 -8.62 8.13
CA LEU A 89 -7.13 -8.64 6.70
C LEU A 89 -5.68 -8.28 6.42
N LEU A 90 -5.00 -9.13 5.66
CA LEU A 90 -3.69 -8.89 5.08
C LEU A 90 -3.76 -9.02 3.56
N VAL A 91 -2.91 -8.31 2.85
CA VAL A 91 -2.76 -8.41 1.39
C VAL A 91 -1.37 -8.90 1.09
N ALA A 92 -1.21 -9.94 0.28
CA ALA A 92 0.09 -10.42 -0.16
C ALA A 92 0.22 -10.25 -1.68
N LEU A 93 1.39 -9.84 -2.13
CA LEU A 93 1.66 -9.55 -3.53
C LEU A 93 2.75 -10.50 -4.06
N ASP A 94 2.41 -11.27 -5.09
CA ASP A 94 3.32 -12.20 -5.74
C ASP A 94 3.72 -11.69 -7.12
N GLY A 95 4.87 -11.02 -7.21
CA GLY A 95 5.41 -10.54 -8.48
C GLY A 95 4.90 -9.16 -8.94
N VAL A 96 4.42 -8.32 -8.03
CA VAL A 96 4.04 -6.94 -8.38
C VAL A 96 5.27 -6.05 -8.38
N GLU A 97 5.75 -5.67 -9.57
CA GLU A 97 7.00 -4.93 -9.77
C GLU A 97 6.78 -3.45 -10.12
N ASP A 98 5.59 -3.07 -10.59
CA ASP A 98 5.29 -1.66 -10.89
C ASP A 98 5.01 -0.87 -9.60
N PRO A 99 5.78 0.22 -9.35
CA PRO A 99 5.58 1.08 -8.18
C PRO A 99 4.20 1.78 -8.16
N HIS A 100 3.60 2.05 -9.31
CA HIS A 100 2.27 2.64 -9.36
C HIS A 100 1.21 1.66 -8.89
N ASN A 101 1.32 0.39 -9.28
CA ASN A 101 0.43 -0.66 -8.81
C ASN A 101 0.55 -0.88 -7.30
N LEU A 102 1.78 -1.00 -6.77
CA LEU A 102 1.97 -1.13 -5.32
C LEU A 102 1.37 0.06 -4.56
N GLY A 103 1.60 1.29 -5.05
CA GLY A 103 1.02 2.48 -4.42
C GLY A 103 -0.51 2.49 -4.45
N ALA A 104 -1.14 2.13 -5.56
CA ALA A 104 -2.59 2.03 -5.68
C ALA A 104 -3.18 0.91 -4.80
N ILE A 105 -2.50 -0.24 -4.71
CA ILE A 105 -2.88 -1.34 -3.81
C ILE A 105 -2.82 -0.89 -2.35
N LEU A 106 -1.76 -0.23 -1.92
CA LEU A 106 -1.63 0.33 -0.57
C LEU A 106 -2.78 1.29 -0.25
N ARG A 107 -3.18 2.13 -1.21
CA ARG A 107 -4.31 3.03 -1.04
C ARG A 107 -5.63 2.28 -0.87
N SER A 108 -5.88 1.25 -1.67
CA SER A 108 -7.07 0.39 -1.54
C SER A 108 -7.06 -0.40 -0.22
N ALA A 109 -5.92 -0.96 0.17
CA ALA A 109 -5.71 -1.64 1.45
C ALA A 109 -6.01 -0.71 2.64
N GLY A 110 -5.52 0.53 2.61
CA GLY A 110 -5.82 1.54 3.62
C GLY A 110 -7.31 1.88 3.69
N ALA A 111 -7.97 2.02 2.54
CA ALA A 111 -9.40 2.35 2.47
C ALA A 111 -10.31 1.27 3.08
N VAL A 112 -9.95 -0.01 2.98
CA VAL A 112 -10.71 -1.12 3.59
C VAL A 112 -10.29 -1.42 5.03
N GLY A 113 -9.18 -0.86 5.50
CA GLY A 113 -8.63 -1.12 6.82
C GLY A 113 -7.82 -2.41 6.89
N ALA A 114 -7.11 -2.77 5.84
CA ALA A 114 -6.17 -3.88 5.87
C ALA A 114 -5.00 -3.58 6.83
N GLY A 115 -4.57 -4.59 7.58
CA GLY A 115 -3.52 -4.45 8.59
C GLY A 115 -2.11 -4.35 8.01
N ALA A 116 -1.86 -4.91 6.84
CA ALA A 116 -0.59 -4.79 6.14
C ALA A 116 -0.67 -5.22 4.67
N VAL A 117 0.34 -4.79 3.89
CA VAL A 117 0.67 -5.35 2.58
C VAL A 117 2.00 -6.11 2.70
N ILE A 118 2.02 -7.37 2.31
CA ILE A 118 3.17 -8.27 2.37
C ILE A 118 3.77 -8.39 0.97
N ILE A 119 5.05 -8.12 0.83
CA ILE A 119 5.80 -8.24 -0.43
C ILE A 119 7.01 -9.16 -0.26
N PRO A 120 7.42 -9.91 -1.28
CA PRO A 120 8.67 -10.66 -1.23
C PRO A 120 9.88 -9.74 -1.41
N GLU A 121 11.05 -10.18 -0.96
CA GLU A 121 12.32 -9.44 -1.16
C GLU A 121 12.77 -9.41 -2.62
N ARG A 122 12.38 -10.41 -3.38
CA ARG A 122 12.73 -10.57 -4.80
C ARG A 122 11.48 -10.56 -5.64
N ARG A 123 11.57 -10.06 -6.87
CA ARG A 123 10.44 -9.97 -7.82
C ARG A 123 9.29 -9.13 -7.26
N ALA A 124 9.62 -8.06 -6.57
CA ALA A 124 8.66 -7.07 -6.12
C ALA A 124 9.32 -5.71 -6.04
N VAL A 125 8.57 -4.68 -6.33
CA VAL A 125 9.01 -3.32 -6.07
C VAL A 125 8.99 -3.05 -4.57
N GLY A 126 10.07 -2.47 -4.07
CA GLY A 126 10.13 -1.97 -2.69
C GLY A 126 9.41 -0.63 -2.52
N VAL A 127 9.37 -0.15 -1.28
CA VAL A 127 8.81 1.17 -0.95
C VAL A 127 9.76 2.26 -1.46
N THR A 128 9.45 2.80 -2.64
CA THR A 128 10.18 3.89 -3.30
C THR A 128 9.41 5.21 -3.15
N GLU A 129 10.02 6.31 -3.56
CA GLU A 129 9.37 7.61 -3.65
C GLU A 129 8.13 7.58 -4.57
N THR A 130 8.21 6.86 -5.70
CA THR A 130 7.08 6.68 -6.63
C THR A 130 5.92 5.95 -5.95
N VAL A 131 6.21 4.90 -5.17
CA VAL A 131 5.21 4.18 -4.37
C VAL A 131 4.58 5.12 -3.34
N ALA A 132 5.38 5.87 -2.60
CA ALA A 132 4.88 6.81 -1.58
C ALA A 132 3.94 7.85 -2.19
N LYS A 133 4.29 8.36 -3.38
CA LYS A 133 3.46 9.31 -4.12
C LYS A 133 2.15 8.68 -4.61
N ALA A 134 2.20 7.49 -5.20
CA ALA A 134 1.02 6.78 -5.71
C ALA A 134 0.09 6.34 -4.58
N ALA A 135 0.64 5.97 -3.42
CA ALA A 135 -0.11 5.60 -2.22
C ALA A 135 -0.87 6.78 -1.58
N ALA A 136 -0.57 8.04 -1.96
CA ALA A 136 -1.28 9.25 -1.50
C ALA A 136 -1.46 9.32 0.03
N GLY A 137 -0.42 8.95 0.79
CA GLY A 137 -0.42 8.95 2.26
C GLY A 137 -0.79 7.61 2.92
N ALA A 138 -1.36 6.65 2.19
CA ALA A 138 -1.75 5.35 2.76
C ALA A 138 -0.56 4.59 3.41
N LEU A 139 0.66 4.82 2.93
CA LEU A 139 1.87 4.24 3.52
C LEU A 139 2.04 4.56 5.01
N GLU A 140 1.50 5.66 5.50
CA GLU A 140 1.63 6.03 6.91
C GLU A 140 0.71 5.20 7.81
N HIS A 141 -0.36 4.63 7.24
CA HIS A 141 -1.37 3.88 7.96
C HIS A 141 -1.34 2.38 7.68
N VAL A 142 -0.77 1.97 6.54
CA VAL A 142 -0.67 0.57 6.12
C VAL A 142 0.78 0.12 6.21
N PRO A 143 1.15 -0.72 7.18
CA PRO A 143 2.46 -1.34 7.25
C PRO A 143 2.78 -2.12 5.98
N VAL A 144 4.02 -2.05 5.52
CA VAL A 144 4.54 -2.94 4.49
C VAL A 144 5.46 -3.95 5.16
N VAL A 145 5.15 -5.22 5.01
CA VAL A 145 5.96 -6.34 5.50
C VAL A 145 6.76 -6.90 4.34
N ARG A 146 8.07 -7.05 4.53
CA ARG A 146 8.96 -7.62 3.52
C ARG A 146 9.45 -8.97 3.98
N VAL A 147 9.18 -10.02 3.18
CA VAL A 147 9.51 -11.40 3.54
C VAL A 147 10.44 -12.04 2.51
N VAL A 148 11.32 -12.90 2.96
CA VAL A 148 12.22 -13.65 2.07
C VAL A 148 11.43 -14.62 1.19
N ASN A 149 10.37 -15.24 1.75
CA ASN A 149 9.59 -16.27 1.08
C ASN A 149 8.11 -16.18 1.48
N LEU A 150 7.24 -15.90 0.52
CA LEU A 150 5.79 -15.80 0.74
C LEU A 150 5.17 -17.13 1.19
N SER A 151 5.56 -18.27 0.62
CA SER A 151 5.00 -19.56 1.03
C SER A 151 5.34 -19.90 2.49
N GLN A 152 6.52 -19.50 2.97
CA GLN A 152 6.87 -19.66 4.38
C GLN A 152 6.08 -18.70 5.27
N ALA A 153 5.90 -17.45 4.83
CA ALA A 153 5.05 -16.49 5.54
C ALA A 153 3.60 -16.98 5.63
N PHE A 154 3.07 -17.62 4.58
CA PHE A 154 1.72 -18.19 4.61
C PHE A 154 1.59 -19.33 5.63
N LYS A 155 2.61 -20.19 5.79
CA LYS A 155 2.61 -21.22 6.84
C LYS A 155 2.48 -20.60 8.22
N THR A 156 3.31 -19.59 8.53
CA THR A 156 3.23 -18.86 9.80
C THR A 156 1.86 -18.21 10.01
N LEU A 157 1.29 -17.59 8.96
CA LEU A 157 -0.02 -16.95 9.05
C LEU A 157 -1.15 -17.98 9.24
N LYS A 158 -1.07 -19.18 8.63
CA LYS A 158 -2.02 -20.27 8.88
C LYS A 158 -1.98 -20.75 10.33
N GLU A 159 -0.81 -20.85 10.93
CA GLU A 159 -0.64 -21.16 12.36
C GLU A 159 -1.29 -20.10 13.25
N GLU A 160 -1.34 -18.84 12.79
CA GLU A 160 -2.03 -17.72 13.44
C GLU A 160 -3.54 -17.65 13.10
N GLY A 161 -4.08 -18.65 12.40
CA GLY A 161 -5.50 -18.78 12.06
C GLY A 161 -5.97 -18.03 10.83
N TYR A 162 -5.07 -17.62 9.95
CA TYR A 162 -5.45 -17.02 8.67
C TYR A 162 -5.78 -18.07 7.60
N TRP A 163 -6.76 -17.72 6.77
CA TRP A 163 -7.05 -18.40 5.52
C TRP A 163 -6.49 -17.62 4.35
N ILE A 164 -5.87 -18.32 3.39
CA ILE A 164 -5.15 -17.73 2.27
C ILE A 164 -5.99 -17.87 1.00
N TYR A 165 -6.42 -16.74 0.45
CA TYR A 165 -7.25 -16.64 -0.76
C TYR A 165 -6.42 -16.08 -1.91
N GLY A 166 -6.05 -16.93 -2.87
CA GLY A 166 -5.30 -16.54 -4.06
C GLY A 166 -6.23 -16.10 -5.18
N LEU A 167 -5.93 -14.96 -5.81
CA LEU A 167 -6.63 -14.50 -7.00
C LEU A 167 -5.86 -14.95 -8.25
N ASP A 168 -6.47 -15.84 -9.04
CA ASP A 168 -5.91 -16.42 -10.24
C ASP A 168 -7.04 -16.71 -11.24
N GLU A 169 -6.81 -16.53 -12.55
CA GLU A 169 -7.79 -16.82 -13.58
C GLU A 169 -8.24 -18.30 -13.60
N ARG A 170 -7.36 -19.18 -13.12
CA ARG A 170 -7.60 -20.64 -12.98
C ARG A 170 -8.40 -20.99 -11.73
N GLY A 171 -8.86 -20.01 -10.96
CA GLY A 171 -9.65 -20.25 -9.76
C GLY A 171 -10.95 -21.00 -10.09
N ASP A 172 -11.32 -21.95 -9.23
CA ASP A 172 -12.52 -22.77 -9.37
C ASP A 172 -13.79 -22.06 -8.90
N ARG A 173 -13.65 -20.99 -8.12
CA ARG A 173 -14.75 -20.20 -7.56
C ARG A 173 -14.64 -18.73 -7.95
N GLU A 174 -15.77 -18.07 -8.07
CA GLU A 174 -15.81 -16.63 -8.19
C GLU A 174 -15.53 -15.95 -6.83
N TYR A 175 -14.86 -14.81 -6.85
CA TYR A 175 -14.53 -14.07 -5.64
C TYR A 175 -15.76 -13.70 -4.80
N THR A 176 -16.92 -13.54 -5.42
CA THR A 176 -18.20 -13.24 -4.76
C THR A 176 -18.82 -14.42 -4.02
N GLU A 177 -18.46 -15.65 -4.41
CA GLU A 177 -18.94 -16.90 -3.81
C GLU A 177 -18.07 -17.37 -2.64
N ALA A 178 -16.94 -16.71 -2.42
CA ALA A 178 -16.06 -17.04 -1.31
C ALA A 178 -16.70 -16.62 0.02
N ASP A 179 -16.74 -17.54 0.98
CA ASP A 179 -17.03 -17.21 2.39
C ASP A 179 -15.73 -16.84 3.08
N TYR A 180 -15.38 -15.54 3.01
CA TYR A 180 -14.13 -15.08 3.59
C TYR A 180 -14.11 -15.21 5.11
N ALA A 181 -13.11 -15.87 5.64
CA ALA A 181 -12.89 -15.97 7.08
C ALA A 181 -12.62 -14.58 7.72
N GLU A 182 -12.78 -14.49 9.02
CA GLU A 182 -12.49 -13.27 9.76
C GLU A 182 -11.02 -12.86 9.61
N LYS A 183 -10.08 -13.82 9.72
CA LYS A 183 -8.67 -13.64 9.43
C LYS A 183 -8.37 -14.12 8.01
N SER A 184 -8.15 -13.20 7.10
CA SER A 184 -7.94 -13.48 5.69
C SER A 184 -6.66 -12.86 5.15
N VAL A 185 -5.95 -13.58 4.30
CA VAL A 185 -4.90 -13.05 3.43
C VAL A 185 -5.41 -13.10 2.00
N ILE A 186 -5.52 -11.96 1.34
CA ILE A 186 -5.82 -11.88 -0.09
C ILE A 186 -4.50 -11.80 -0.86
N VAL A 187 -4.26 -12.78 -1.73
CA VAL A 187 -3.01 -12.90 -2.50
C VAL A 187 -3.26 -12.52 -3.94
N MET A 188 -2.52 -11.52 -4.43
CA MET A 188 -2.60 -11.03 -5.79
C MET A 188 -1.33 -11.40 -6.55
N GLY A 189 -1.50 -11.93 -7.76
CA GLY A 189 -0.39 -12.28 -8.65
C GLY A 189 0.08 -11.14 -9.54
N ALA A 190 1.14 -11.40 -10.30
CA ALA A 190 1.66 -10.48 -11.31
C ALA A 190 0.70 -10.31 -12.49
N GLU A 191 0.78 -9.15 -13.17
CA GLU A 191 0.02 -8.92 -14.40
C GLU A 191 0.43 -9.92 -15.48
N GLY A 192 -0.56 -10.52 -16.12
CA GLY A 192 -0.39 -11.44 -17.25
C GLY A 192 0.01 -12.88 -16.91
N HIS A 193 0.49 -13.15 -15.70
CA HIS A 193 0.93 -14.50 -15.28
C HIS A 193 0.16 -15.06 -14.10
N GLY A 194 -0.61 -14.23 -13.38
CA GLY A 194 -1.29 -14.65 -12.16
C GLY A 194 -0.31 -15.00 -11.04
N LEU A 195 -0.67 -15.99 -10.23
CA LEU A 195 0.17 -16.48 -9.13
C LEU A 195 1.23 -17.46 -9.64
N HIS A 196 2.45 -17.35 -9.11
CA HIS A 196 3.45 -18.41 -9.32
C HIS A 196 2.96 -19.74 -8.72
N ASP A 197 3.31 -20.89 -9.34
CA ASP A 197 2.81 -22.20 -8.95
C ASP A 197 2.96 -22.50 -7.45
N LYS A 198 4.13 -22.24 -6.88
CA LYS A 198 4.38 -22.45 -5.44
C LYS A 198 3.52 -21.59 -4.52
N ILE A 199 3.15 -20.41 -4.96
CA ILE A 199 2.27 -19.50 -4.19
C ILE A 199 0.83 -19.96 -4.34
N ARG A 200 0.41 -20.32 -5.54
CA ARG A 200 -0.89 -20.91 -5.81
C ARG A 200 -1.14 -22.14 -4.96
N ASP A 201 -0.17 -23.08 -4.93
CA ASP A 201 -0.26 -24.32 -4.15
C ASP A 201 -0.25 -24.08 -2.61
N ALA A 202 0.22 -22.93 -2.18
CA ALA A 202 0.20 -22.54 -0.77
C ALA A 202 -1.11 -21.84 -0.34
N CYS A 203 -1.99 -21.47 -1.28
CA CYS A 203 -3.31 -20.91 -1.00
C CYS A 203 -4.29 -22.02 -0.54
N ASP A 204 -5.24 -21.64 0.31
CA ASP A 204 -6.32 -22.54 0.73
C ASP A 204 -7.47 -22.52 -0.28
N PHE A 205 -7.68 -21.37 -0.91
CA PHE A 205 -8.71 -21.17 -1.94
C PHE A 205 -8.12 -20.39 -3.11
N LEU A 206 -8.55 -20.78 -4.32
CA LEU A 206 -8.25 -20.05 -5.54
C LEU A 206 -9.54 -19.44 -6.07
N LEU A 207 -9.53 -18.13 -6.19
CA LEU A 207 -10.69 -17.35 -6.61
C LEU A 207 -10.38 -16.65 -7.94
N ARG A 208 -11.41 -16.46 -8.76
CA ARG A 208 -11.31 -15.69 -10.00
C ARG A 208 -12.27 -14.51 -10.01
N ILE A 209 -11.91 -13.50 -10.76
CA ILE A 209 -12.82 -12.43 -11.16
C ILE A 209 -13.35 -12.81 -12.55
N PRO A 210 -14.65 -13.03 -12.73
CA PRO A 210 -15.19 -13.41 -14.05
C PRO A 210 -14.99 -12.27 -15.05
N MET A 211 -14.52 -12.63 -16.25
CA MET A 211 -14.28 -11.68 -17.34
C MET A 211 -15.19 -12.08 -18.51
N GLU A 212 -16.14 -11.21 -18.86
CA GLU A 212 -17.09 -11.46 -19.96
C GLU A 212 -16.71 -10.76 -21.28
N GLY A 213 -15.77 -9.83 -21.20
CA GLY A 213 -15.34 -9.03 -22.36
C GLY A 213 -14.15 -9.63 -23.11
N ALA A 214 -13.71 -8.93 -24.16
CA ALA A 214 -12.55 -9.30 -24.95
C ALA A 214 -11.20 -9.11 -24.21
N VAL A 215 -11.18 -8.39 -23.10
CA VAL A 215 -10.00 -8.15 -22.29
C VAL A 215 -9.86 -9.31 -21.30
N PRO A 216 -8.69 -10.02 -21.30
CA PRO A 216 -8.55 -11.25 -20.52
C PRO A 216 -8.31 -11.02 -19.03
N SER A 217 -7.85 -9.83 -18.61
CA SER A 217 -7.51 -9.54 -17.22
C SER A 217 -7.71 -8.07 -16.86
N LEU A 218 -7.82 -7.80 -15.56
CA LEU A 218 -7.76 -6.46 -14.99
C LEU A 218 -6.34 -6.10 -14.58
N ASN A 219 -6.05 -4.80 -14.55
CA ASN A 219 -4.88 -4.33 -13.83
C ASN A 219 -4.90 -4.82 -12.38
N VAL A 220 -3.77 -5.25 -11.85
CA VAL A 220 -3.67 -5.89 -10.52
C VAL A 220 -4.18 -5.00 -9.39
N SER A 221 -3.97 -3.68 -9.46
CA SER A 221 -4.45 -2.77 -8.43
C SER A 221 -5.97 -2.59 -8.47
N VAL A 222 -6.58 -2.67 -9.66
CA VAL A 222 -8.04 -2.64 -9.85
C VAL A 222 -8.64 -3.94 -9.30
N ALA A 223 -8.11 -5.10 -9.71
CA ALA A 223 -8.53 -6.41 -9.22
C ALA A 223 -8.45 -6.48 -7.69
N THR A 224 -7.34 -5.99 -7.12
CA THR A 224 -7.17 -5.90 -5.66
C THR A 224 -8.29 -5.08 -5.02
N GLY A 225 -8.59 -3.91 -5.55
CA GLY A 225 -9.67 -3.07 -5.04
C GLY A 225 -11.02 -3.79 -5.03
N VAL A 226 -11.38 -4.45 -6.14
CA VAL A 226 -12.63 -5.21 -6.27
C VAL A 226 -12.76 -6.25 -5.15
N VAL A 227 -11.74 -7.10 -4.97
CA VAL A 227 -11.80 -8.19 -3.99
C VAL A 227 -11.75 -7.69 -2.55
N LEU A 228 -10.93 -6.68 -2.25
CA LEU A 228 -10.83 -6.12 -0.90
C LEU A 228 -12.16 -5.49 -0.45
N PHE A 229 -12.85 -4.79 -1.34
CA PHE A 229 -14.16 -4.19 -1.00
C PHE A 229 -15.26 -5.23 -0.88
N ASP A 230 -15.19 -6.34 -1.63
CA ASP A 230 -16.10 -7.47 -1.42
C ASP A 230 -15.86 -8.16 -0.08
N TRP A 231 -14.60 -8.46 0.26
CA TRP A 231 -14.26 -8.94 1.61
C TRP A 231 -14.86 -8.03 2.68
N LYS A 232 -14.68 -6.70 2.56
CA LYS A 232 -15.21 -5.73 3.52
C LYS A 232 -16.73 -5.75 3.60
N ARG A 233 -17.41 -5.89 2.47
CA ARG A 233 -18.88 -6.03 2.39
C ARG A 233 -19.37 -7.24 3.19
N GLN A 234 -18.73 -8.40 2.97
CA GLN A 234 -19.09 -9.65 3.65
C GLN A 234 -18.86 -9.59 5.17
N GLN A 235 -17.75 -8.98 5.62
CA GLN A 235 -17.50 -8.84 7.06
C GLN A 235 -18.52 -7.94 7.77
N LYS A 236 -19.13 -6.97 7.08
CA LYS A 236 -20.22 -6.16 7.63
C LYS A 236 -21.51 -6.94 7.82
N GLY A 237 -21.75 -7.95 7.01
CA GLY A 237 -22.94 -8.80 7.08
C GLY A 237 -22.87 -9.92 8.13
N LYS A 238 -21.68 -10.15 8.73
CA LYS A 238 -21.43 -11.17 9.76
C LYS A 238 -21.53 -10.64 11.21
N LYS A 239 -22.01 -9.42 11.39
CA LYS A 239 -22.23 -8.79 12.71
C LYS A 239 -23.63 -9.02 13.20
#